data_07b122c5902fc972bffa3c1545b57999
#
_entry.id   07b122c5902fc972bffa3c1545b57999
#
_cell.length_a   1.000
_cell.length_b   1.000
_cell.length_c   1.000
_cell.angle_alpha   90.00
_cell.angle_beta   90.00
_cell.angle_gamma   90.00
#
_symmetry.space_group_name_H-M   'P 1'
#
loop_
_entity.id
_entity.type
_entity.pdbx_description
1 polymer ?
#
loop_
_entity_poly.entity_id
_entity_poly.type
_entity_poly.pdbx_seq_one_letter_code
_entity_poly.pdbx_strand_id
1 'polypeptide(L)'
;MKTTADLLKIGDVALVTHFDIDKIPFKLLEMGCLPGNEIRVLQIAPFGDPIYFDVNNGSHLAIRKETARDIEVEILNNKVD
;
A
#
# COMPACT_ATOMS: atom_id res chain seq x y z
N MET A 1 0.01 -11.76 7.58
CA MET A 1 -1.35 -11.93 7.13
C MET A 1 -1.53 -11.28 5.77
N LYS A 2 -2.07 -12.02 4.83
CA LYS A 2 -2.23 -11.50 3.48
C LYS A 2 -3.55 -10.78 3.34
N THR A 3 -3.51 -9.66 2.64
CA THR A 3 -4.70 -8.86 2.40
C THR A 3 -4.46 -7.98 1.19
N THR A 4 -5.25 -6.95 0.99
CA THR A 4 -5.02 -5.97 -0.06
C THR A 4 -4.80 -4.61 0.57
N ALA A 5 -4.12 -3.73 -0.15
CA ALA A 5 -3.67 -2.46 0.42
C ALA A 5 -4.81 -1.57 0.91
N ASP A 6 -5.99 -1.71 0.32
CA ASP A 6 -7.14 -0.91 0.71
C ASP A 6 -7.66 -1.26 2.12
N LEU A 7 -7.30 -2.41 2.63
CA LEU A 7 -7.77 -2.85 3.94
C LEU A 7 -6.78 -2.57 5.07
N LEU A 8 -5.66 -1.98 4.77
CA LEU A 8 -4.66 -1.64 5.78
C LEU A 8 -5.14 -0.46 6.64
N LYS A 9 -4.66 -0.40 7.87
CA LYS A 9 -5.00 0.66 8.80
C LYS A 9 -3.83 1.59 8.98
N ILE A 10 -4.06 2.78 9.49
CA ILE A 10 -3.00 3.75 9.75
C ILE A 10 -1.91 3.10 10.59
N GLY A 11 -0.68 3.23 10.14
CA GLY A 11 0.48 2.66 10.83
C GLY A 11 0.85 1.26 10.39
N ASP A 12 -0.01 0.57 9.65
CA ASP A 12 0.34 -0.76 9.16
C ASP A 12 1.48 -0.66 8.17
N VAL A 13 2.42 -1.61 8.29
CA VAL A 13 3.52 -1.77 7.36
C VAL A 13 3.32 -3.11 6.67
N ALA A 14 3.42 -3.12 5.37
CA ALA A 14 3.16 -4.33 4.60
C ALA A 14 4.13 -4.46 3.44
N LEU A 15 4.33 -5.68 3.01
CA LEU A 15 5.18 -5.98 1.87
C LEU A 15 4.27 -6.18 0.66
N VAL A 16 4.54 -5.50 -0.43
CA VAL A 16 3.79 -5.71 -1.66
C VAL A 16 4.18 -7.08 -2.20
N THR A 17 3.20 -7.92 -2.46
CA THR A 17 3.49 -9.29 -2.92
C THR A 17 3.09 -9.51 -4.36
N HIS A 18 1.99 -8.93 -4.80
CA HIS A 18 1.52 -9.19 -6.16
C HIS A 18 0.53 -8.12 -6.61
N PHE A 19 0.52 -7.82 -7.89
CA PHE A 19 -0.56 -7.07 -8.52
C PHE A 19 -0.52 -7.35 -10.01
N ASP A 20 -1.65 -7.04 -10.67
CA ASP A 20 -1.73 -7.19 -12.12
C ASP A 20 -1.25 -5.85 -12.68
N ILE A 21 -0.12 -5.87 -13.40
CA ILE A 21 0.50 -4.66 -13.89
C ILE A 21 -0.43 -3.84 -14.79
N ASP A 22 -1.40 -4.47 -15.40
CA ASP A 22 -2.33 -3.77 -16.27
C ASP A 22 -3.34 -2.94 -15.48
N LYS A 23 -3.45 -3.18 -14.18
CA LYS A 23 -4.42 -2.48 -13.35
C LYS A 23 -3.78 -1.40 -12.49
N ILE A 24 -2.46 -1.30 -12.49
CA ILE A 24 -1.76 -0.38 -11.61
C ILE A 24 -1.19 0.79 -12.40
N PRO A 25 -1.50 2.03 -12.03
CA PRO A 25 -0.94 3.19 -12.73
C PRO A 25 0.58 3.16 -12.73
N PHE A 26 1.16 3.47 -13.87
CA PHE A 26 2.61 3.44 -14.03
C PHE A 26 3.33 4.30 -12.99
N LYS A 27 2.71 5.39 -12.59
CA LYS A 27 3.29 6.28 -11.59
C LYS A 27 3.62 5.54 -10.29
N LEU A 28 2.78 4.61 -9.88
CA LEU A 28 3.03 3.86 -8.67
C LEU A 28 4.27 2.99 -8.83
N LEU A 29 4.47 2.42 -10.01
CA LEU A 29 5.63 1.58 -10.27
C LEU A 29 6.90 2.43 -10.23
N GLU A 30 6.84 3.63 -10.79
CA GLU A 30 7.97 4.52 -10.78
C GLU A 30 8.34 4.96 -9.37
N MET A 31 7.37 5.04 -8.49
CA MET A 31 7.60 5.46 -7.11
C MET A 31 8.04 4.31 -6.21
N GLY A 32 8.15 3.13 -6.76
CA GLY A 32 8.64 1.99 -5.99
C GLY A 32 7.59 1.06 -5.42
N CYS A 33 6.34 1.20 -5.82
CA CYS A 33 5.29 0.31 -5.36
C CYS A 33 5.37 -0.98 -6.17
N LEU A 34 6.34 -1.82 -5.83
CA LEU A 34 6.66 -3.03 -6.56
C LEU A 34 6.70 -4.23 -5.63
N PRO A 35 6.42 -5.43 -6.14
CA PRO A 35 6.55 -6.62 -5.31
C PRO A 35 7.94 -6.69 -4.68
N GLY A 36 7.98 -6.95 -3.41
CA GLY A 36 9.23 -6.98 -2.65
C GLY A 36 9.52 -5.70 -1.90
N ASN A 37 8.82 -4.62 -2.18
CA ASN A 37 9.03 -3.36 -1.48
C ASN A 37 7.96 -3.16 -0.42
N GLU A 38 8.29 -2.37 0.60
CA GLU A 38 7.37 -2.12 1.70
C GLU A 38 6.55 -0.87 1.48
N ILE A 39 5.34 -0.89 2.00
CA ILE A 39 4.50 0.29 2.04
C ILE A 39 4.00 0.46 3.48
N ARG A 40 3.76 1.69 3.87
CA ARG A 40 3.24 2.00 5.19
C ARG A 40 2.09 2.98 5.05
N VAL A 41 1.00 2.76 5.75
CA VAL A 41 -0.12 3.69 5.72
C VAL A 41 0.17 4.85 6.64
N LEU A 42 0.24 6.06 6.09
CA LEU A 42 0.50 7.25 6.86
C LEU A 42 -0.80 7.88 7.33
N GLN A 43 -1.80 7.88 6.49
CA GLN A 43 -3.05 8.52 6.78
C GLN A 43 -4.13 8.02 5.84
N ILE A 44 -5.37 8.09 6.27
CA ILE A 44 -6.52 7.74 5.43
C ILE A 44 -7.43 8.95 5.41
N ALA A 45 -7.77 9.43 4.23
CA ALA A 45 -8.61 10.61 4.09
C ALA A 45 -10.01 10.33 4.65
N PRO A 46 -10.76 11.38 4.97
CA PRO A 46 -12.13 11.22 5.41
C PRO A 46 -12.90 10.38 4.38
N PHE A 47 -13.76 9.53 4.83
CA PHE A 47 -14.52 8.61 3.99
C PHE A 47 -13.67 7.49 3.40
N GLY A 48 -12.41 7.38 3.84
CA GLY A 48 -11.58 6.23 3.49
C GLY A 48 -10.84 6.32 2.16
N ASP A 49 -10.87 7.46 1.49
CA ASP A 49 -10.30 7.56 0.15
C ASP A 49 -9.87 8.99 -0.16
N PRO A 50 -8.63 9.20 -0.58
CA PRO A 50 -7.59 8.20 -0.85
C PRO A 50 -6.84 7.79 0.42
N ILE A 51 -5.94 6.84 0.27
CA ILE A 51 -5.08 6.40 1.35
C ILE A 51 -3.68 6.92 1.05
N TYR A 52 -3.03 7.50 2.08
CA TYR A 52 -1.70 8.07 1.90
C TYR A 52 -0.66 7.09 2.40
N PHE A 53 0.28 6.73 1.55
CA PHE A 53 1.30 5.75 1.85
C PHE A 53 2.71 6.32 1.77
N ASP A 54 3.60 5.76 2.58
CA ASP A 54 5.02 5.90 2.40
C ASP A 54 5.44 4.63 1.67
N VAL A 55 6.01 4.76 0.50
CA VAL A 55 6.37 3.62 -0.33
C VAL A 55 7.87 3.51 -0.39
N ASN A 56 8.37 2.34 -0.13
CA ASN A 56 9.79 2.02 -0.23
C ASN A 56 10.66 3.01 0.57
N ASN A 57 10.18 3.39 1.75
CA ASN A 57 10.91 4.24 2.67
C ASN A 57 11.37 5.59 2.07
N GLY A 58 10.51 6.30 1.48
CA GLY A 58 10.89 7.61 1.00
C GLY A 58 9.94 8.29 0.05
N SER A 59 9.08 7.54 -0.59
CA SER A 59 8.17 8.14 -1.55
C SER A 59 6.78 8.20 -0.95
N HIS A 60 6.21 9.40 -0.86
CA HIS A 60 4.88 9.56 -0.29
C HIS A 60 3.89 9.78 -1.41
N LEU A 61 2.84 9.01 -1.42
CA LEU A 61 1.83 9.17 -2.45
C LEU A 61 0.45 8.79 -1.96
N ALA A 62 -0.55 9.35 -2.62
CA ALA A 62 -1.93 9.04 -2.33
C ALA A 62 -2.37 7.99 -3.35
N ILE A 63 -2.98 6.91 -2.88
CA ILE A 63 -3.46 5.86 -3.75
C ILE A 63 -4.96 5.74 -3.54
N ARG A 64 -5.70 5.81 -4.62
CA ARG A 64 -7.16 5.69 -4.55
C ARG A 64 -7.51 4.30 -4.05
N LYS A 65 -8.58 4.22 -3.30
CA LYS A 65 -8.98 2.96 -2.71
C LYS A 65 -9.20 1.87 -3.76
N GLU A 66 -9.79 2.24 -4.88
CA GLU A 66 -10.04 1.25 -5.93
C GLU A 66 -8.73 0.71 -6.51
N THR A 67 -7.68 1.50 -6.56
CA THR A 67 -6.37 1.03 -7.03
C THR A 67 -5.72 0.17 -5.94
N ALA A 68 -5.82 0.58 -4.68
CA ALA A 68 -5.24 -0.16 -3.58
C ALA A 68 -5.85 -1.55 -3.45
N ARG A 69 -7.09 -1.70 -3.87
CA ARG A 69 -7.77 -2.99 -3.84
C ARG A 69 -7.09 -4.00 -4.76
N ASP A 70 -6.37 -3.53 -5.77
CA ASP A 70 -5.67 -4.41 -6.72
C ASP A 70 -4.23 -4.69 -6.31
N ILE A 71 -3.79 -4.24 -5.14
CA ILE A 71 -2.43 -4.48 -4.67
C ILE A 71 -2.47 -5.47 -3.51
N GLU A 72 -1.95 -6.68 -3.72
CA GLU A 72 -1.90 -7.68 -2.67
C GLU A 72 -0.67 -7.47 -1.81
N VAL A 73 -0.84 -7.57 -0.51
CA VAL A 73 0.22 -7.30 0.44
C VAL A 73 0.25 -8.32 1.57
N GLU A 74 1.37 -8.36 2.26
CA GLU A 74 1.54 -9.18 3.45
C GLU A 74 1.84 -8.21 4.59
N ILE A 75 1.03 -8.18 5.63
CA ILE A 75 1.25 -7.29 6.77
C ILE A 75 2.47 -7.75 7.55
N LEU A 76 3.38 -6.83 7.81
CA LEU A 76 4.63 -7.13 8.49
C LEU A 76 4.71 -6.70 9.94
N ASN A 77 3.95 -5.67 10.35
CA ASN A 77 4.11 -5.18 11.69
C ASN A 77 3.56 -6.14 12.67
N ASN A 78 4.42 -6.79 13.38
CA ASN A 78 4.05 -7.70 14.29
C ASN A 78 3.88 -7.08 15.53
N LYS A 79 2.85 -7.04 16.04
CA LYS A 79 2.60 -6.45 17.18
C LYS A 79 2.90 -7.24 18.24
N VAL A 80 3.75 -7.43 18.59
CA VAL A 80 4.06 -8.23 19.58
C VAL A 80 3.98 -7.62 20.75
N ASP A 81 3.64 -7.56 21.33
CA ASP A 81 3.70 -6.92 22.42
C ASP A 81 3.37 -7.31 23.22
#